data_c83a05ffae0b164aa8b9c3ea89971475
#
_entry.id   c83a05ffae0b164aa8b9c3ea89971475
#
_cell.length_a   1.000
_cell.length_b   1.000
_cell.length_c   1.000
_cell.angle_alpha   90.00
_cell.angle_beta   90.00
_cell.angle_gamma   90.00
#
_symmetry.space_group_name_H-M   'P 1'
#
loop_
_entity.id
_entity.type
_entity.pdbx_description
1 polymer ?
#
loop_
_entity_poly.entity_id
_entity_poly.type
_entity_poly.pdbx_seq_one_letter_code
_entity_poly.pdbx_strand_id
1 'polypeptide(L)'
;MNMPRPSMLWIYGLIGAFIIGYYVFGDVNDTPVPSDWATVERMVEKGEVEKIQVVNRDQAQVFLKKEAVEQYRRDTVDKRFRRLPETGVQLLFTIGSVDSFREDLKAAEQQSGQVVPVVYENKANDWTNVLINLLPWVLIIGVWIFIMRSCLLYTSPSPRDLSTSR
;
A
#
# COMPACT_ATOMS: atom_id res chain seq x y z
N MET A 1 12.14 0.68 46.44
CA MET A 1 11.92 -0.09 45.21
C MET A 1 12.68 0.60 44.10
N ASN A 2 13.85 0.05 43.73
CA ASN A 2 14.63 0.61 42.63
C ASN A 2 14.02 0.13 41.31
N MET A 3 13.29 0.99 40.61
CA MET A 3 12.89 0.68 39.23
C MET A 3 14.15 0.63 38.37
N PRO A 4 14.39 -0.47 37.67
CA PRO A 4 15.50 -0.54 36.75
C PRO A 4 15.27 0.51 35.64
N ARG A 5 16.25 1.38 35.44
CA ARG A 5 16.24 2.35 34.34
C ARG A 5 16.15 1.56 33.04
N PRO A 6 15.11 1.75 32.20
CA PRO A 6 15.05 1.06 30.93
C PRO A 6 16.30 1.43 30.13
N SER A 7 17.14 0.44 29.84
CA SER A 7 18.32 0.64 29.02
C SER A 7 17.88 1.11 27.63
N MET A 8 18.59 2.07 27.02
CA MET A 8 18.29 2.55 25.65
C MET A 8 18.18 1.42 24.63
N LEU A 9 18.81 0.29 24.86
CA LEU A 9 18.73 -0.93 24.05
C LEU A 9 17.30 -1.46 23.89
N TRP A 10 16.43 -1.29 24.88
CA TRP A 10 15.05 -1.74 24.80
C TRP A 10 14.23 -0.94 23.75
N ILE A 11 14.53 0.35 23.60
CA ILE A 11 13.89 1.24 22.62
C ILE A 11 14.27 0.79 21.20
N TYR A 12 15.53 0.46 20.96
CA TYR A 12 15.96 -0.07 19.67
C TYR A 12 15.34 -1.43 19.36
N GLY A 13 15.18 -2.28 20.38
CA GLY A 13 14.45 -3.56 20.25
C GLY A 13 12.99 -3.36 19.87
N LEU A 14 12.32 -2.38 20.45
CA LEU A 14 10.92 -2.03 20.15
C LEU A 14 10.78 -1.47 18.72
N ILE A 15 11.68 -0.56 18.32
CA ILE A 15 11.69 -0.01 16.95
C ILE A 15 11.97 -1.13 15.94
N GLY A 16 12.93 -2.00 16.21
CA GLY A 16 13.22 -3.15 15.35
C GLY A 16 12.03 -4.12 15.23
N ALA A 17 11.38 -4.44 16.34
CA ALA A 17 10.20 -5.29 16.36
C ALA A 17 9.02 -4.64 15.59
N PHE A 18 8.85 -3.32 15.70
CA PHE A 18 7.82 -2.58 14.97
C PHE A 18 8.09 -2.59 13.46
N ILE A 19 9.33 -2.37 13.05
CA ILE A 19 9.73 -2.42 11.63
C ILE A 19 9.53 -3.83 11.07
N ILE A 20 9.99 -4.86 11.79
CA ILE A 20 9.80 -6.25 11.38
C ILE A 20 8.30 -6.59 11.31
N GLY A 21 7.52 -6.19 12.32
CA GLY A 21 6.07 -6.36 12.31
C GLY A 21 5.41 -5.69 11.11
N TYR A 22 5.79 -4.46 10.79
CA TYR A 22 5.28 -3.75 9.61
C TYR A 22 5.60 -4.48 8.30
N TYR A 23 6.81 -5.04 8.16
CA TYR A 23 7.19 -5.81 6.96
C TYR A 23 6.56 -7.20 6.91
N VAL A 24 6.29 -7.83 8.05
CA VAL A 24 5.70 -9.18 8.09
C VAL A 24 4.18 -9.14 8.00
N PHE A 25 3.55 -8.14 8.62
CA PHE A 25 2.08 -7.99 8.66
C PHE A 25 1.55 -6.94 7.69
N GLY A 26 2.39 -6.03 7.16
CA GLY A 26 2.03 -5.17 6.05
C GLY A 26 1.91 -6.02 4.80
N ASP A 27 0.71 -6.07 4.21
CA ASP A 27 0.42 -6.81 2.98
C ASP A 27 1.22 -6.25 1.80
N VAL A 28 2.51 -6.62 1.74
CA VAL A 28 3.42 -6.27 0.63
C VAL A 28 3.04 -7.04 -0.65
N ASN A 29 2.11 -8.00 -0.54
CA ASN A 29 1.71 -8.88 -1.63
C ASN A 29 0.48 -8.39 -2.42
N ASP A 30 -0.17 -7.32 -1.99
CA ASP A 30 -1.40 -6.80 -2.63
C ASP A 30 -1.13 -5.73 -3.69
N THR A 31 0.05 -5.74 -4.33
CA THR A 31 0.31 -4.84 -5.46
C THR A 31 -0.36 -5.39 -6.71
N PRO A 32 -1.29 -4.63 -7.34
CA PRO A 32 -1.90 -5.05 -8.59
C PRO A 32 -0.86 -5.24 -9.68
N VAL A 33 -1.07 -6.24 -10.52
CA VAL A 33 -0.17 -6.53 -11.63
C VAL A 33 -0.45 -5.54 -12.77
N PRO A 34 0.58 -4.81 -13.26
CA PRO A 34 0.39 -3.96 -14.43
C PRO A 34 0.05 -4.82 -15.66
N SER A 35 -0.96 -4.42 -16.39
CA SER A 35 -1.49 -5.13 -17.55
C SER A 35 -1.76 -4.15 -18.69
N ASP A 36 -2.26 -4.67 -19.78
CA ASP A 36 -2.70 -3.96 -20.98
C ASP A 36 -4.15 -4.30 -21.32
N TRP A 37 -4.80 -3.44 -22.11
CA TRP A 37 -6.18 -3.65 -22.51
C TRP A 37 -6.40 -4.98 -23.23
N ALA A 38 -5.50 -5.34 -24.16
CA ALA A 38 -5.65 -6.58 -24.93
C ALA A 38 -5.66 -7.86 -24.05
N THR A 39 -4.99 -7.82 -22.90
CA THR A 39 -5.03 -8.91 -21.93
C THR A 39 -6.35 -8.92 -21.16
N VAL A 40 -6.80 -7.73 -20.72
CA VAL A 40 -8.07 -7.58 -19.99
C VAL A 40 -9.27 -7.92 -20.91
N GLU A 41 -9.26 -7.50 -22.17
CA GLU A 41 -10.28 -7.80 -23.16
C GLU A 41 -10.51 -9.31 -23.28
N ARG A 42 -9.45 -10.10 -23.43
CA ARG A 42 -9.55 -11.57 -23.46
C ARG A 42 -10.14 -12.16 -22.17
N MET A 43 -9.90 -11.54 -21.02
CA MET A 43 -10.49 -11.96 -19.74
C MET A 43 -11.98 -11.58 -19.67
N VAL A 44 -12.36 -10.43 -20.23
CA VAL A 44 -13.76 -10.03 -20.37
C VAL A 44 -14.50 -10.99 -21.29
N GLU A 45 -13.94 -11.31 -22.46
CA GLU A 45 -14.52 -12.28 -23.42
C GLU A 45 -14.73 -13.65 -22.80
N LYS A 46 -13.84 -14.09 -21.91
CA LYS A 46 -13.98 -15.36 -21.17
C LYS A 46 -14.94 -15.26 -19.98
N GLY A 47 -15.42 -14.04 -19.66
CA GLY A 47 -16.30 -13.82 -18.52
C GLY A 47 -15.63 -13.97 -17.15
N GLU A 48 -14.32 -13.80 -17.07
CA GLU A 48 -13.50 -13.96 -15.87
C GLU A 48 -13.43 -12.69 -15.01
N VAL A 49 -13.86 -11.56 -15.56
CA VAL A 49 -13.87 -10.25 -14.87
C VAL A 49 -15.13 -10.12 -14.03
N GLU A 50 -14.97 -9.72 -12.76
CA GLU A 50 -16.07 -9.44 -11.84
C GLU A 50 -16.57 -8.00 -11.99
N LYS A 51 -15.65 -7.03 -11.96
CA LYS A 51 -15.94 -5.60 -12.14
C LYS A 51 -14.68 -4.85 -12.59
N ILE A 52 -14.89 -3.69 -13.20
CA ILE A 52 -13.83 -2.75 -13.52
C ILE A 52 -14.11 -1.44 -12.81
N GLN A 53 -13.09 -0.87 -12.17
CA GLN A 53 -13.17 0.41 -11.49
C GLN A 53 -12.24 1.41 -12.17
N VAL A 54 -12.80 2.47 -12.72
CA VAL A 54 -12.02 3.54 -13.35
C VAL A 54 -11.74 4.63 -12.31
N VAL A 55 -10.47 4.86 -12.06
CA VAL A 55 -9.98 5.82 -11.05
C VAL A 55 -9.34 7.01 -11.77
N ASN A 56 -9.71 8.22 -11.36
CA ASN A 56 -9.16 9.48 -11.87
C ASN A 56 -9.26 9.65 -13.40
N ARG A 57 -10.11 8.88 -14.08
CA ARG A 57 -10.33 8.89 -15.54
C ARG A 57 -9.14 8.42 -16.41
N ASP A 58 -8.06 7.96 -15.81
CA ASP A 58 -6.84 7.53 -16.50
C ASP A 58 -6.42 6.11 -16.17
N GLN A 59 -6.84 5.58 -15.02
CA GLN A 59 -6.47 4.26 -14.56
C GLN A 59 -7.69 3.35 -14.40
N ALA A 60 -7.61 2.16 -14.96
CA ALA A 60 -8.61 1.12 -14.76
C ALA A 60 -8.03 0.02 -13.85
N GLN A 61 -8.76 -0.29 -12.81
CA GLN A 61 -8.52 -1.34 -11.85
C GLN A 61 -9.47 -2.49 -12.14
N VAL A 62 -8.94 -3.68 -12.36
CA VAL A 62 -9.73 -4.86 -12.72
C VAL A 62 -9.80 -5.81 -11.54
N PHE A 63 -11.02 -6.23 -11.24
CA PHE A 63 -11.33 -7.24 -10.24
C PHE A 63 -11.74 -8.52 -10.97
N LEU A 64 -10.98 -9.58 -10.76
CA LEU A 64 -11.25 -10.89 -11.34
C LEU A 64 -12.09 -11.74 -10.39
N LYS A 65 -12.84 -12.68 -10.95
CA LYS A 65 -13.53 -13.70 -10.19
C LYS A 65 -12.51 -14.61 -9.48
N LYS A 66 -12.83 -15.10 -8.30
CA LYS A 66 -11.90 -15.92 -7.49
C LYS A 66 -11.39 -17.15 -8.24
N GLU A 67 -12.26 -17.79 -9.00
CA GLU A 67 -11.91 -18.97 -9.80
C GLU A 67 -10.86 -18.65 -10.86
N ALA A 68 -10.98 -17.48 -11.50
CA ALA A 68 -10.04 -17.00 -12.49
C ALA A 68 -8.68 -16.66 -11.85
N VAL A 69 -8.67 -15.99 -10.70
CA VAL A 69 -7.43 -15.69 -9.97
C VAL A 69 -6.66 -16.96 -9.63
N GLU A 70 -7.34 -18.00 -9.11
CA GLU A 70 -6.70 -19.27 -8.80
C GLU A 70 -6.14 -19.96 -10.03
N GLN A 71 -6.89 -19.92 -11.15
CA GLN A 71 -6.45 -20.49 -12.42
C GLN A 71 -5.19 -19.82 -12.94
N TYR A 72 -5.17 -18.48 -12.99
CA TYR A 72 -4.01 -17.72 -13.46
C TYR A 72 -2.78 -17.86 -12.56
N ARG A 73 -2.95 -18.00 -11.26
CA ARG A 73 -1.85 -18.27 -10.33
C ARG A 73 -1.22 -19.64 -10.52
N ARG A 74 -2.02 -20.64 -10.93
CA ARG A 74 -1.55 -22.00 -11.23
C ARG A 74 -0.96 -22.11 -12.62
N ASP A 75 -1.45 -21.29 -13.56
CA ASP A 75 -0.95 -21.29 -14.93
C ASP A 75 0.48 -20.73 -14.96
N THR A 76 1.38 -21.59 -15.48
CA THR A 76 2.83 -21.32 -15.42
C THR A 76 3.32 -20.51 -16.60
N VAL A 77 2.46 -20.24 -17.59
CA VAL A 77 2.83 -19.61 -18.86
C VAL A 77 3.26 -18.17 -18.66
N ASP A 78 2.52 -17.40 -17.85
CA ASP A 78 2.90 -16.00 -17.56
C ASP A 78 3.27 -15.79 -16.09
N LYS A 79 4.56 -15.63 -15.83
CA LYS A 79 5.10 -15.45 -14.48
C LYS A 79 4.56 -14.22 -13.76
N ARG A 80 4.00 -13.24 -14.48
CA ARG A 80 3.41 -12.02 -13.90
C ARG A 80 2.18 -12.34 -13.09
N PHE A 81 1.34 -13.27 -13.56
CA PHE A 81 0.09 -13.67 -12.90
C PHE A 81 0.27 -14.57 -11.69
N ARG A 82 1.45 -15.12 -11.46
CA ARG A 82 1.75 -15.89 -10.22
C ARG A 82 1.66 -15.05 -8.94
N ARG A 83 1.76 -13.72 -9.07
CA ARG A 83 1.71 -12.77 -7.96
C ARG A 83 0.39 -12.01 -7.89
N LEU A 84 -0.66 -12.48 -8.56
CA LEU A 84 -1.98 -11.87 -8.46
C LEU A 84 -2.45 -11.87 -7.01
N PRO A 85 -2.91 -10.72 -6.48
CA PRO A 85 -3.55 -10.65 -5.18
C PRO A 85 -4.78 -11.58 -5.12
N GLU A 86 -5.00 -12.21 -3.96
CA GLU A 86 -6.19 -13.05 -3.76
C GLU A 86 -7.45 -12.22 -3.60
N THR A 87 -7.29 -11.03 -3.06
CA THR A 87 -8.37 -10.09 -2.79
C THR A 87 -8.00 -8.70 -3.29
N GLY A 88 -9.00 -7.86 -3.56
CA GLY A 88 -8.77 -6.49 -3.99
C GLY A 88 -8.54 -6.37 -5.51
N VAL A 89 -7.69 -5.43 -5.90
CA VAL A 89 -7.38 -5.12 -7.32
C VAL A 89 -6.33 -6.10 -7.83
N GLN A 90 -6.67 -6.91 -8.83
CA GLN A 90 -5.73 -7.85 -9.42
C GLN A 90 -4.88 -7.23 -10.53
N LEU A 91 -5.52 -6.48 -11.42
CA LEU A 91 -4.83 -5.87 -12.57
C LEU A 91 -5.03 -4.36 -12.59
N LEU A 92 -4.02 -3.67 -13.10
CA LEU A 92 -4.02 -2.23 -13.29
C LEU A 92 -3.56 -1.90 -14.70
N PHE A 93 -4.29 -1.06 -15.41
CA PHE A 93 -3.85 -0.51 -16.70
C PHE A 93 -4.31 0.94 -16.89
N THR A 94 -3.63 1.65 -17.78
CA THR A 94 -3.96 3.05 -18.11
C THR A 94 -4.90 3.07 -19.31
N ILE A 95 -5.97 3.85 -19.21
CA ILE A 95 -6.91 4.12 -20.31
C ILE A 95 -6.54 5.43 -20.98
N GLY A 96 -6.64 5.48 -22.31
CA GLY A 96 -6.39 6.72 -23.08
C GLY A 96 -7.52 7.74 -22.92
N SER A 97 -8.77 7.29 -23.03
CA SER A 97 -9.96 8.07 -22.74
C SER A 97 -11.08 7.15 -22.21
N VAL A 98 -11.95 7.73 -21.39
CA VAL A 98 -13.10 7.00 -20.83
C VAL A 98 -14.08 6.59 -21.93
N ASP A 99 -14.24 7.41 -22.94
CA ASP A 99 -15.20 7.14 -24.02
C ASP A 99 -14.74 6.01 -24.93
N SER A 100 -13.48 6.03 -25.37
CA SER A 100 -12.88 4.93 -26.15
C SER A 100 -12.90 3.62 -25.37
N PHE A 101 -12.51 3.67 -24.10
CA PHE A 101 -12.55 2.49 -23.23
C PHE A 101 -13.94 1.88 -23.10
N ARG A 102 -14.97 2.74 -23.02
CA ARG A 102 -16.36 2.28 -22.93
C ARG A 102 -16.84 1.63 -24.22
N GLU A 103 -16.40 2.12 -25.38
CA GLU A 103 -16.70 1.51 -26.67
C GLU A 103 -16.03 0.14 -26.82
N ASP A 104 -14.74 0.07 -26.49
CA ASP A 104 -13.97 -1.17 -26.53
C ASP A 104 -14.54 -2.23 -25.56
N LEU A 105 -14.92 -1.79 -24.35
CA LEU A 105 -15.54 -2.68 -23.36
C LEU A 105 -16.88 -3.23 -23.85
N LYS A 106 -17.74 -2.38 -24.44
CA LYS A 106 -19.02 -2.83 -25.02
C LYS A 106 -18.82 -3.87 -26.13
N ALA A 107 -17.79 -3.71 -26.96
CA ALA A 107 -17.48 -4.67 -27.99
C ALA A 107 -17.09 -6.03 -27.38
N ALA A 108 -16.26 -6.03 -26.34
CA ALA A 108 -15.87 -7.25 -25.63
C ALA A 108 -17.05 -7.91 -24.88
N GLU A 109 -17.95 -7.09 -24.28
CA GLU A 109 -19.17 -7.58 -23.63
C GLU A 109 -20.14 -8.26 -24.61
N GLN A 110 -20.25 -7.73 -25.82
CA GLN A 110 -21.08 -8.35 -26.87
C GLN A 110 -20.58 -9.74 -27.30
N GLN A 111 -19.27 -9.95 -27.27
CA GLN A 111 -18.65 -11.24 -27.56
C GLN A 111 -18.85 -12.23 -26.42
N SER A 112 -18.72 -11.79 -25.18
CA SER A 112 -18.87 -12.66 -23.99
C SER A 112 -20.33 -12.92 -23.61
N GLY A 113 -21.25 -12.05 -24.02
CA GLY A 113 -22.64 -12.07 -23.56
C GLY A 113 -22.82 -11.71 -22.08
N GLN A 114 -21.78 -11.23 -21.40
CA GLN A 114 -21.82 -10.81 -20.00
C GLN A 114 -21.55 -9.32 -19.90
N VAL A 115 -22.34 -8.63 -19.08
CA VAL A 115 -22.14 -7.21 -18.79
C VAL A 115 -21.21 -7.08 -17.57
N VAL A 116 -20.12 -6.35 -17.73
CA VAL A 116 -19.16 -6.08 -16.65
C VAL A 116 -19.51 -4.75 -15.99
N PRO A 117 -19.83 -4.72 -14.70
CA PRO A 117 -20.13 -3.47 -14.02
C PRO A 117 -18.90 -2.57 -13.96
N VAL A 118 -19.05 -1.33 -14.46
CA VAL A 118 -18.00 -0.30 -14.41
C VAL A 118 -18.35 0.73 -13.37
N VAL A 119 -17.46 0.91 -12.39
CA VAL A 119 -17.59 1.91 -11.34
C VAL A 119 -16.59 3.03 -11.61
N TYR A 120 -17.05 4.27 -11.63
CA TYR A 120 -16.19 5.42 -11.77
C TYR A 120 -15.95 6.05 -10.40
N GLU A 121 -14.69 6.10 -9.99
CA GLU A 121 -14.28 6.69 -8.73
C GLU A 121 -13.26 7.80 -8.96
N ASN A 122 -13.53 8.94 -8.37
CA ASN A 122 -12.59 10.05 -8.40
C ASN A 122 -11.88 10.13 -7.03
N LYS A 123 -10.67 9.61 -6.97
CA LYS A 123 -9.80 9.68 -5.78
C LYS A 123 -9.03 11.01 -5.70
N ALA A 124 -9.65 12.10 -6.14
CA ALA A 124 -9.00 13.41 -6.31
C ALA A 124 -8.33 13.97 -5.04
N ASN A 125 -8.56 13.41 -3.87
CA ASN A 125 -7.95 13.86 -2.61
C ASN A 125 -7.82 12.72 -1.61
N ASP A 126 -6.96 11.76 -1.90
CA ASP A 126 -6.66 10.72 -0.91
C ASP A 126 -5.59 11.19 0.09
N TRP A 127 -5.87 12.34 0.72
CA TRP A 127 -5.07 12.86 1.83
C TRP A 127 -4.97 11.87 2.98
N THR A 128 -5.94 10.96 3.08
CA THR A 128 -5.95 9.90 4.09
C THR A 128 -4.77 8.96 3.89
N ASN A 129 -4.48 8.53 2.65
CA ASN A 129 -3.32 7.70 2.36
C ASN A 129 -2.01 8.44 2.61
N VAL A 130 -1.94 9.73 2.26
CA VAL A 130 -0.78 10.57 2.56
C VAL A 130 -0.57 10.67 4.07
N LEU A 131 -1.62 10.91 4.85
CA LEU A 131 -1.55 10.99 6.31
C LEU A 131 -1.15 9.65 6.95
N ILE A 132 -1.71 8.54 6.48
CA ILE A 132 -1.37 7.20 6.98
C ILE A 132 0.10 6.88 6.69
N ASN A 133 0.59 7.19 5.49
CA ASN A 133 2.00 6.98 5.13
C ASN A 133 2.95 7.93 5.88
N LEU A 134 2.48 9.13 6.24
CA LEU A 134 3.27 10.11 7.00
C LEU A 134 3.32 9.79 8.50
N LEU A 135 2.29 9.11 9.03
CA LEU A 135 2.15 8.81 10.46
C LEU A 135 3.39 8.14 11.09
N PRO A 136 3.98 7.08 10.52
CA PRO A 136 5.17 6.45 11.08
C PRO A 136 6.38 7.41 11.16
N TRP A 137 6.53 8.28 10.18
CA TRP A 137 7.60 9.28 10.16
C TRP A 137 7.42 10.33 11.27
N VAL A 138 6.18 10.80 11.47
CA VAL A 138 5.86 11.74 12.56
C VAL A 138 6.12 11.11 13.92
N LEU A 139 5.78 9.83 14.10
CA LEU A 139 6.05 9.10 15.35
C LEU A 139 7.56 8.98 15.61
N ILE A 140 8.36 8.63 14.60
CA ILE A 140 9.82 8.52 14.72
C ILE A 140 10.43 9.85 15.10
N ILE A 141 10.03 10.94 14.43
CA ILE A 141 10.52 12.30 14.73
C ILE A 141 10.08 12.72 16.12
N GLY A 142 8.84 12.45 16.54
CA GLY A 142 8.34 12.75 17.89
C GLY A 142 9.14 12.05 18.99
N VAL A 143 9.40 10.75 18.81
CA VAL A 143 10.24 9.97 19.74
C VAL A 143 11.67 10.53 19.78
N TRP A 144 12.24 10.90 18.63
CA TRP A 144 13.57 11.46 18.54
C TRP A 144 13.68 12.81 19.28
N ILE A 145 12.72 13.71 19.08
CA ILE A 145 12.65 15.01 19.81
C ILE A 145 12.50 14.76 21.30
N PHE A 146 11.68 13.79 21.73
CA PHE A 146 11.49 13.44 23.13
C PHE A 146 12.80 12.96 23.77
N ILE A 147 13.55 12.09 23.09
CA ILE A 147 14.86 11.58 23.55
C ILE A 147 15.87 12.74 23.66
N MET A 148 15.97 13.60 22.65
CA MET A 148 16.86 14.76 22.65
C MET A 148 16.55 15.71 23.81
N ARG A 149 15.26 15.98 24.04
CA ARG A 149 14.84 16.85 25.16
C ARG A 149 15.17 16.25 26.52
N SER A 150 15.07 14.93 26.65
CA SER A 150 15.43 14.23 27.89
C SER A 150 16.95 14.24 28.16
N CYS A 151 17.78 14.20 27.11
CA CYS A 151 19.25 14.30 27.23
C CYS A 151 19.73 15.70 27.60
N LEU A 152 19.08 16.77 27.12
CA LEU A 152 19.49 18.14 27.37
C LEU A 152 19.22 18.62 28.82
N LEU A 153 18.29 17.95 29.51
CA LEU A 153 18.02 18.25 30.92
C LEU A 153 19.09 17.73 31.90
N TYR A 154 20.04 16.90 31.41
CA TYR A 154 21.09 16.30 32.24
C TYR A 154 22.42 17.07 32.24
N THR A 155 22.54 18.15 31.46
CA THR A 155 23.74 19.02 31.43
C THR A 155 23.54 20.33 32.20
N SER A 156 22.91 20.27 33.38
CA SER A 156 23.04 21.36 34.34
C SER A 156 24.40 21.23 35.02
N PRO A 157 25.34 22.16 34.82
CA PRO A 157 26.58 22.15 35.57
C PRO A 157 26.23 22.31 37.05
N SER A 158 26.75 21.40 37.86
CA SER A 158 26.60 21.45 39.31
C SER A 158 27.15 22.79 39.83
N PRO A 159 26.42 23.54 40.69
CA PRO A 159 26.91 24.82 41.27
C PRO A 159 28.11 24.67 42.20
N ARG A 160 28.72 23.50 42.29
CA ARG A 160 29.89 23.24 43.15
C ARG A 160 31.24 23.58 42.53
N ASP A 161 31.31 23.85 41.24
CA ASP A 161 32.62 24.14 40.60
C ASP A 161 32.99 25.62 40.55
N LEU A 162 32.21 26.49 41.17
CA LEU A 162 32.49 27.94 41.22
C LEU A 162 33.14 28.45 42.52
N SER A 163 33.53 27.56 43.44
CA SER A 163 34.07 28.00 44.74
C SER A 163 35.54 27.66 45.00
N THR A 164 36.34 27.35 43.98
CA THR A 164 37.78 27.12 44.18
C THR A 164 38.63 27.96 43.24
N SER A 165 38.56 29.28 43.40
CA SER A 165 39.63 30.19 42.99
C SER A 165 39.82 31.29 44.06
N ARG A 166 40.64 30.98 45.08
CA ARG A 166 41.30 31.97 45.90
C ARG A 166 42.60 31.38 46.37
#